data_abc8ad5003707df5fad66c019460a356
#
_entry.id   abc8ad5003707df5fad66c019460a356
#
_cell.length_a   1.000
_cell.length_b   1.000
_cell.length_c   1.000
_cell.angle_alpha   90.00
_cell.angle_beta   90.00
_cell.angle_gamma   90.00
#
_symmetry.space_group_name_H-M   'P 1'
#
loop_
_entity.id
_entity.type
_entity.pdbx_description
1 polymer ?
#
loop_
_entity_poly.entity_id
_entity_poly.type
_entity_poly.pdbx_seq_one_letter_code
_entity_poly.pdbx_strand_id
1 'polypeptide(L)'
;MLSNQWFILTTNPQREDFVAEQLKGNDPYLPRFKNVKGHIRPLFPSYLFLPALANWGPICNTIGVRGLLMSGEHPACISGRVITSWRDKERGGLVQLPPPPRFRPGERLTITKGSLKYREVIHAGMVGRDREKVLISMLGQHVTIIVPTTDLASEFRAPPRNRLRKTREASIRQQGARTFAEPCRPN
;
A
#
# COMPACT_ATOMS: atom_id res chain seq x y z
N MET A 1 -29.61 18.06 -3.11
CA MET A 1 -28.63 17.74 -4.20
C MET A 1 -27.62 16.70 -3.75
N LEU A 2 -28.07 15.46 -3.38
CA LEU A 2 -27.20 14.37 -2.92
C LEU A 2 -26.85 13.34 -4.02
N SER A 3 -27.28 13.59 -5.25
CA SER A 3 -27.27 12.60 -6.34
C SER A 3 -25.88 12.17 -6.86
N ASN A 4 -24.78 12.75 -6.35
CA ASN A 4 -23.43 12.36 -6.76
C ASN A 4 -22.48 12.26 -5.55
N GLN A 5 -23.01 11.92 -4.38
CA GLN A 5 -22.22 11.66 -3.18
C GLN A 5 -22.29 10.18 -2.81
N TRP A 6 -21.22 9.69 -2.23
CA TRP A 6 -21.07 8.32 -1.76
C TRP A 6 -20.66 8.35 -0.30
N PHE A 7 -21.34 7.58 0.51
CA PHE A 7 -20.98 7.39 1.90
C PHE A 7 -19.96 6.27 2.06
N ILE A 8 -19.23 6.33 3.16
CA ILE A 8 -18.21 5.35 3.51
C ILE A 8 -18.78 4.48 4.63
N LEU A 9 -19.02 3.22 4.32
CA LEU A 9 -19.44 2.22 5.27
C LEU A 9 -18.21 1.51 5.85
N THR A 10 -18.18 1.31 7.16
CA THR A 10 -17.14 0.55 7.83
C THR A 10 -17.60 -0.89 8.08
N THR A 11 -16.74 -1.84 7.79
CA THR A 11 -17.01 -3.27 7.95
C THR A 11 -16.07 -3.91 8.97
N ASN A 12 -16.41 -5.09 9.43
CA ASN A 12 -15.45 -5.91 10.15
C ASN A 12 -14.31 -6.31 9.21
N PRO A 13 -13.06 -6.41 9.71
CA PRO A 13 -11.92 -6.80 8.90
C PRO A 13 -12.15 -8.14 8.18
N GLN A 14 -11.78 -8.21 6.91
CA GLN A 14 -11.92 -9.39 6.04
C GLN A 14 -13.38 -9.83 5.79
N ARG A 15 -14.36 -8.97 6.06
CA ARG A 15 -15.78 -9.21 5.78
C ARG A 15 -16.33 -8.32 4.66
N GLU A 16 -15.46 -7.56 3.99
CA GLU A 16 -15.85 -6.60 2.95
C GLU A 16 -16.59 -7.27 1.80
N ASP A 17 -16.11 -8.41 1.32
CA ASP A 17 -16.76 -9.17 0.23
C ASP A 17 -18.13 -9.71 0.63
N PHE A 18 -18.23 -10.23 1.85
CA PHE A 18 -19.49 -10.75 2.40
C PHE A 18 -20.55 -9.63 2.53
N VAL A 19 -20.14 -8.47 3.07
CA VAL A 19 -21.03 -7.32 3.21
C VAL A 19 -21.44 -6.76 1.83
N ALA A 20 -20.50 -6.69 0.90
CA ALA A 20 -20.79 -6.23 -0.47
C ALA A 20 -21.84 -7.13 -1.17
N GLU A 21 -21.75 -8.45 -0.98
CA GLU A 21 -22.74 -9.38 -1.54
C GLU A 21 -24.13 -9.21 -0.91
N GLN A 22 -24.19 -9.04 0.43
CA GLN A 22 -25.47 -8.81 1.11
C GLN A 22 -26.12 -7.48 0.73
N LEU A 23 -25.32 -6.46 0.41
CA LEU A 23 -25.80 -5.13 0.03
C LEU A 23 -25.95 -4.94 -1.48
N LYS A 24 -25.91 -6.00 -2.28
CA LYS A 24 -25.93 -5.94 -3.74
C LYS A 24 -27.09 -5.13 -4.33
N GLY A 25 -28.24 -5.14 -3.66
CA GLY A 25 -29.41 -4.32 -4.04
C GLY A 25 -29.22 -2.78 -3.86
N ASN A 26 -28.17 -2.36 -3.18
CA ASN A 26 -27.86 -0.94 -2.91
C ASN A 26 -26.66 -0.42 -3.72
N ASP A 27 -26.23 -1.13 -4.76
CA ASP A 27 -25.08 -0.80 -5.62
C ASP A 27 -23.78 -0.48 -4.83
N PRO A 28 -23.31 -1.41 -3.97
CA PRO A 28 -22.09 -1.21 -3.21
C PRO A 28 -20.87 -1.23 -4.13
N TYR A 29 -19.93 -0.34 -3.88
CA TYR A 29 -18.66 -0.30 -4.58
C TYR A 29 -17.52 -0.70 -3.65
N LEU A 30 -16.86 -1.81 -3.97
CA LEU A 30 -15.68 -2.32 -3.29
C LEU A 30 -14.50 -2.34 -4.26
N PRO A 31 -13.69 -1.26 -4.33
CA PRO A 31 -12.53 -1.23 -5.20
C PRO A 31 -11.49 -2.26 -4.75
N ARG A 32 -11.04 -3.08 -5.69
CA ARG A 32 -10.04 -4.14 -5.47
C ARG A 32 -8.81 -3.90 -6.31
N PHE A 33 -7.68 -4.37 -5.85
CA PHE A 33 -6.43 -4.32 -6.62
C PHE A 33 -5.65 -5.63 -6.48
N LYS A 34 -4.75 -5.87 -7.42
CA LYS A 34 -3.83 -7.00 -7.37
C LYS A 34 -2.50 -6.52 -6.79
N ASN A 35 -2.08 -7.12 -5.68
CA ASN A 35 -0.81 -6.78 -5.06
C ASN A 35 0.38 -7.40 -5.83
N VAL A 36 1.61 -7.02 -5.46
CA VAL A 36 2.85 -7.51 -6.09
C VAL A 36 2.99 -9.04 -6.03
N LYS A 37 2.36 -9.69 -5.05
CA LYS A 37 2.35 -11.15 -4.89
C LYS A 37 1.25 -11.85 -5.69
N GLY A 38 0.45 -11.09 -6.45
CA GLY A 38 -0.64 -11.62 -7.26
C GLY A 38 -1.97 -11.80 -6.54
N HIS A 39 -2.07 -11.51 -5.23
CA HIS A 39 -3.32 -11.63 -4.48
C HIS A 39 -4.24 -10.43 -4.70
N ILE A 40 -5.52 -10.71 -4.89
CA ILE A 40 -6.57 -9.68 -4.98
C ILE A 40 -6.95 -9.27 -3.55
N ARG A 41 -6.99 -7.96 -3.30
CA ARG A 41 -7.35 -7.38 -2.00
C ARG A 41 -8.18 -6.12 -2.18
N PRO A 42 -9.04 -5.77 -1.19
CA PRO A 42 -9.67 -4.46 -1.16
C PRO A 42 -8.63 -3.35 -1.19
N LEU A 43 -8.89 -2.30 -1.96
CA LEU A 43 -8.01 -1.11 -2.02
C LEU A 43 -8.02 -0.36 -0.68
N PHE A 44 -9.17 -0.35 -0.02
CA PHE A 44 -9.37 0.22 1.31
C PHE A 44 -9.89 -0.88 2.24
N PRO A 45 -9.03 -1.52 3.04
CA PRO A 45 -9.46 -2.56 3.98
C PRO A 45 -10.48 -2.03 4.99
N SER A 46 -11.52 -2.79 5.24
CA SER A 46 -12.65 -2.46 6.14
C SER A 46 -13.55 -1.29 5.69
N TYR A 47 -13.44 -0.86 4.43
CA TYR A 47 -14.31 0.18 3.88
C TYR A 47 -15.07 -0.31 2.65
N LEU A 48 -16.32 0.12 2.55
CA LEU A 48 -17.23 -0.10 1.43
C LEU A 48 -17.88 1.24 1.09
N PHE A 49 -18.10 1.50 -0.19
CA PHE A 49 -18.70 2.75 -0.65
C PHE A 49 -20.12 2.48 -1.13
N LEU A 50 -21.07 3.35 -0.73
CA LEU A 50 -22.48 3.25 -1.08
C LEU A 50 -23.02 4.58 -1.56
N PRO A 51 -23.90 4.59 -2.59
CA PRO A 51 -24.57 5.83 -3.01
C PRO A 51 -25.31 6.49 -1.84
N ALA A 52 -25.27 7.82 -1.75
CA ALA A 52 -25.90 8.57 -0.68
C ALA A 52 -27.45 8.48 -0.68
N LEU A 53 -28.04 7.92 -1.73
CA LEU A 53 -29.47 7.67 -1.85
C LEU A 53 -29.93 6.35 -1.20
N ALA A 54 -29.00 5.54 -0.70
CA ALA A 54 -29.32 4.27 -0.06
C ALA A 54 -30.08 4.50 1.26
N ASN A 55 -30.99 3.58 1.59
CA ASN A 55 -31.68 3.58 2.89
C ASN A 55 -30.77 3.02 3.98
N TRP A 56 -30.37 3.86 4.91
CA TRP A 56 -29.31 3.55 5.90
C TRP A 56 -29.74 2.65 7.04
N GLY A 57 -30.99 2.73 7.45
CA GLY A 57 -31.47 1.97 8.60
C GLY A 57 -31.18 0.46 8.47
N PRO A 58 -31.69 -0.21 7.44
CA PRO A 58 -31.42 -1.63 7.21
C PRO A 58 -29.94 -1.94 6.95
N ILE A 59 -29.22 -1.02 6.27
CA ILE A 59 -27.81 -1.22 5.92
C ILE A 59 -26.93 -1.29 7.18
N CYS A 60 -27.14 -0.41 8.14
CA CYS A 60 -26.36 -0.40 9.38
C CYS A 60 -26.59 -1.67 10.24
N ASN A 61 -27.73 -2.33 10.09
CA ASN A 61 -28.07 -3.56 10.79
C ASN A 61 -27.61 -4.83 10.08
N THR A 62 -26.94 -4.70 8.93
CA THR A 62 -26.44 -5.84 8.18
C THR A 62 -25.25 -6.49 8.91
N ILE A 63 -25.25 -7.82 8.98
CA ILE A 63 -24.19 -8.59 9.64
C ILE A 63 -22.82 -8.28 8.98
N GLY A 64 -21.84 -7.89 9.79
CA GLY A 64 -20.51 -7.54 9.32
C GLY A 64 -20.29 -6.04 9.05
N VAL A 65 -21.35 -5.25 9.09
CA VAL A 65 -21.31 -3.79 9.08
C VAL A 65 -21.04 -3.27 10.50
N ARG A 66 -20.13 -2.33 10.64
CA ARG A 66 -19.87 -1.61 11.90
C ARG A 66 -20.61 -0.28 11.99
N GLY A 67 -20.95 0.30 10.86
CA GLY A 67 -21.65 1.56 10.76
C GLY A 67 -21.09 2.47 9.66
N LEU A 68 -21.61 3.67 9.58
CA LEU A 68 -21.09 4.72 8.70
C LEU A 68 -19.84 5.36 9.31
N LEU A 69 -18.89 5.70 8.46
CA LEU A 69 -17.80 6.56 8.87
C LEU A 69 -18.36 7.96 9.11
N MET A 70 -18.11 8.53 10.29
CA MET A 70 -18.61 9.85 10.67
C MET A 70 -17.50 10.91 10.54
N SER A 71 -17.89 12.11 10.13
CA SER A 71 -17.06 13.31 10.16
C SER A 71 -17.78 14.35 11.04
N GLY A 72 -17.45 14.35 12.34
CA GLY A 72 -18.22 15.05 13.34
C GLY A 72 -19.61 14.41 13.50
N GLU A 73 -20.67 15.20 13.40
CA GLU A 73 -22.07 14.74 13.53
C GLU A 73 -22.67 14.22 12.21
N HIS A 74 -21.96 14.36 11.09
CA HIS A 74 -22.45 13.98 9.77
C HIS A 74 -21.71 12.78 9.20
N PRO A 75 -22.38 11.93 8.39
CA PRO A 75 -21.72 10.87 7.66
C PRO A 75 -20.63 11.42 6.72
N ALA A 76 -19.45 10.83 6.77
CA ALA A 76 -18.38 11.15 5.84
C ALA A 76 -18.78 10.73 4.42
N CYS A 77 -18.62 11.65 3.47
CA CYS A 77 -18.95 11.40 2.08
C CYS A 77 -17.81 11.75 1.15
N ILE A 78 -17.77 11.06 0.02
CA ILE A 78 -16.87 11.37 -1.09
C ILE A 78 -17.68 11.70 -2.35
N SER A 79 -17.08 12.51 -3.21
CA SER A 79 -17.71 12.85 -4.49
C SER A 79 -17.75 11.62 -5.41
N GLY A 80 -18.84 11.44 -6.12
CA GLY A 80 -18.97 10.41 -7.15
C GLY A 80 -17.91 10.52 -8.25
N ARG A 81 -17.33 11.70 -8.49
CA ARG A 81 -16.19 11.84 -9.40
C ARG A 81 -14.98 11.02 -8.97
N VAL A 82 -14.77 10.86 -7.66
CA VAL A 82 -13.67 10.02 -7.13
C VAL A 82 -13.96 8.55 -7.44
N ILE A 83 -15.21 8.10 -7.20
CA ILE A 83 -15.64 6.72 -7.53
C ILE A 83 -15.49 6.47 -9.03
N THR A 84 -15.96 7.38 -9.87
CA THR A 84 -15.80 7.28 -11.32
C THR A 84 -14.33 7.19 -11.71
N SER A 85 -13.46 8.02 -11.13
CA SER A 85 -12.02 7.98 -11.42
C SER A 85 -11.34 6.66 -11.04
N TRP A 86 -11.85 5.94 -10.05
CA TRP A 86 -11.38 4.60 -9.70
C TRP A 86 -11.93 3.56 -10.66
N ARG A 87 -13.22 3.64 -11.01
CA ARG A 87 -13.85 2.75 -12.02
C ARG A 87 -13.16 2.89 -13.38
N ASP A 88 -12.80 4.10 -13.80
CA ASP A 88 -12.07 4.35 -15.06
C ASP A 88 -10.68 3.69 -15.09
N LYS A 89 -10.08 3.50 -13.91
CA LYS A 89 -8.79 2.81 -13.76
C LYS A 89 -8.94 1.30 -13.59
N GLU A 90 -10.16 0.79 -13.54
CA GLU A 90 -10.39 -0.65 -13.42
C GLU A 90 -10.17 -1.35 -14.76
N ARG A 91 -9.47 -2.47 -14.70
CA ARG A 91 -9.37 -3.44 -15.79
C ARG A 91 -9.64 -4.83 -15.23
N GLY A 92 -10.65 -5.49 -15.79
CA GLY A 92 -11.09 -6.78 -15.27
C GLY A 92 -11.57 -6.73 -13.80
N GLY A 93 -12.25 -5.64 -13.39
CA GLY A 93 -12.74 -5.46 -12.00
C GLY A 93 -11.67 -5.15 -10.97
N LEU A 94 -10.44 -4.82 -11.42
CA LEU A 94 -9.31 -4.49 -10.55
C LEU A 94 -8.77 -3.10 -10.86
N VAL A 95 -8.67 -2.25 -9.86
CA VAL A 95 -8.08 -0.91 -9.97
C VAL A 95 -6.59 -1.04 -10.26
N GLN A 96 -6.15 -0.45 -11.36
CA GLN A 96 -4.74 -0.43 -11.75
C GLN A 96 -4.02 0.64 -10.96
N LEU A 97 -3.24 0.22 -9.97
CA LEU A 97 -2.37 1.12 -9.22
C LEU A 97 -1.11 1.43 -10.01
N PRO A 98 -0.59 2.66 -9.90
CA PRO A 98 0.74 2.93 -10.42
C PRO A 98 1.77 2.01 -9.75
N PRO A 99 2.83 1.59 -10.46
CA PRO A 99 3.89 0.82 -9.83
C PRO A 99 4.46 1.60 -8.64
N PRO A 100 4.90 0.89 -7.58
CA PRO A 100 5.53 1.56 -6.45
C PRO A 100 6.74 2.38 -6.91
N PRO A 101 7.02 3.50 -6.25
CA PRO A 101 8.16 4.34 -6.60
C PRO A 101 9.45 3.50 -6.54
N ARG A 102 10.27 3.64 -7.58
CA ARG A 102 11.51 2.86 -7.73
C ARG A 102 12.57 3.26 -6.72
N PHE A 103 12.56 4.54 -6.34
CA PHE A 103 13.52 5.16 -5.43
C PHE A 103 12.81 5.81 -4.24
N ARG A 104 13.49 5.91 -3.12
CA ARG A 104 12.99 6.55 -1.90
C ARG A 104 13.41 8.02 -1.84
N PRO A 105 12.56 8.93 -1.36
CA PRO A 105 12.99 10.30 -1.10
C PRO A 105 14.22 10.31 -0.16
N GLY A 106 15.21 11.14 -0.51
CA GLY A 106 16.50 11.20 0.19
C GLY A 106 17.51 10.13 -0.23
N GLU A 107 17.17 9.19 -1.11
CA GLU A 107 18.09 8.17 -1.62
C GLU A 107 19.14 8.82 -2.53
N ARG A 108 20.40 8.42 -2.37
CA ARG A 108 21.49 8.83 -3.27
C ARG A 108 21.45 7.97 -4.52
N LEU A 109 21.43 8.63 -5.65
CA LEU A 109 21.36 8.01 -6.97
C LEU A 109 22.47 8.56 -7.84
N THR A 110 22.82 7.79 -8.86
CA THR A 110 23.77 8.23 -9.91
C THR A 110 23.04 8.34 -11.23
N ILE A 111 23.29 9.45 -11.95
CA ILE A 111 22.80 9.64 -13.32
C ILE A 111 23.64 8.78 -14.26
N THR A 112 22.98 7.91 -15.04
CA THR A 112 23.64 6.95 -15.92
C THR A 112 23.76 7.43 -17.38
N LYS A 113 22.96 8.42 -17.78
CA LYS A 113 22.89 8.91 -19.15
C LYS A 113 22.83 10.44 -19.23
N GLY A 114 23.13 10.97 -20.40
CA GLY A 114 23.08 12.41 -20.69
C GLY A 114 24.32 13.17 -20.28
N SER A 115 24.25 14.52 -20.38
CA SER A 115 25.38 15.43 -20.08
C SER A 115 25.81 15.47 -18.61
N LEU A 116 24.93 15.01 -17.70
CA LEU A 116 25.20 14.91 -16.26
C LEU A 116 25.54 13.47 -15.83
N LYS A 117 25.93 12.60 -16.76
CA LYS A 117 26.34 11.22 -16.49
C LYS A 117 27.40 11.15 -15.40
N TYR A 118 27.27 10.16 -14.50
CA TYR A 118 28.15 9.91 -13.36
C TYR A 118 28.07 10.97 -12.23
N ARG A 119 27.10 11.86 -12.26
CA ARG A 119 26.87 12.77 -11.13
C ARG A 119 25.98 12.10 -10.09
N GLU A 120 26.39 12.25 -8.83
CA GLU A 120 25.54 11.89 -7.69
C GLU A 120 24.44 12.92 -7.50
N VAL A 121 23.24 12.43 -7.22
CA VAL A 121 22.04 13.23 -6.96
C VAL A 121 21.26 12.63 -5.80
N ILE A 122 20.44 13.44 -5.16
CA ILE A 122 19.54 13.03 -4.08
C ILE A 122 18.11 12.99 -4.65
N HIS A 123 17.44 11.87 -4.51
CA HIS A 123 16.05 11.73 -4.92
C HIS A 123 15.14 12.62 -4.06
N ALA A 124 14.37 13.51 -4.70
CA ALA A 124 13.47 14.44 -4.03
C ALA A 124 11.98 14.11 -4.20
N GLY A 125 11.66 13.13 -5.05
CA GLY A 125 10.30 12.70 -5.30
C GLY A 125 10.02 12.37 -6.75
N MET A 126 8.83 11.90 -7.06
CA MET A 126 8.38 11.48 -8.38
C MET A 126 7.55 12.58 -9.03
N VAL A 127 7.79 12.86 -10.31
CA VAL A 127 7.02 13.81 -11.11
C VAL A 127 6.40 13.06 -12.29
N GLY A 128 5.24 12.44 -12.06
CA GLY A 128 4.60 11.62 -13.07
C GLY A 128 5.08 10.16 -13.07
N ARG A 129 4.77 9.39 -14.14
CA ARG A 129 5.04 7.94 -14.19
C ARG A 129 6.50 7.55 -14.40
N ASP A 130 7.24 8.36 -15.17
CA ASP A 130 8.55 7.99 -15.70
C ASP A 130 9.62 9.05 -15.45
N ARG A 131 9.34 10.02 -14.57
CA ARG A 131 10.24 11.13 -14.28
C ARG A 131 10.40 11.33 -12.78
N GLU A 132 11.66 11.46 -12.37
CA GLU A 132 12.04 11.67 -10.98
C GLU A 132 12.59 13.09 -10.79
N LYS A 133 12.22 13.69 -9.68
CA LYS A 133 12.77 14.95 -9.20
C LYS A 133 13.99 14.65 -8.37
N VAL A 134 15.14 15.18 -8.75
CA VAL A 134 16.39 14.96 -8.03
C VAL A 134 17.10 16.28 -7.75
N LEU A 135 17.86 16.31 -6.67
CA LEU A 135 18.70 17.43 -6.26
C LEU A 135 20.14 17.12 -6.65
N ILE A 136 20.74 17.96 -7.45
CA ILE A 136 22.15 17.91 -7.78
C ILE A 136 22.88 19.04 -7.05
N SER A 137 24.04 18.74 -6.46
CA SER A 137 24.90 19.77 -5.86
C SER A 137 25.81 20.37 -6.95
N MET A 138 25.66 21.65 -7.21
CA MET A 138 26.48 22.41 -8.13
C MET A 138 26.90 23.73 -7.49
N LEU A 139 28.20 23.99 -7.48
CA LEU A 139 28.76 25.24 -6.94
C LEU A 139 28.27 25.58 -5.51
N GLY A 140 28.15 24.57 -4.65
CA GLY A 140 27.70 24.75 -3.26
C GLY A 140 26.20 24.94 -3.09
N GLN A 141 25.42 24.89 -4.16
CA GLN A 141 23.96 24.97 -4.14
C GLN A 141 23.30 23.69 -4.61
N HIS A 142 22.10 23.40 -4.07
CA HIS A 142 21.28 22.30 -4.54
C HIS A 142 20.31 22.78 -5.62
N VAL A 143 20.50 22.29 -6.83
CA VAL A 143 19.63 22.60 -7.97
C VAL A 143 18.70 21.42 -8.19
N THR A 144 17.42 21.71 -8.35
CA THR A 144 16.41 20.70 -8.68
C THR A 144 16.39 20.45 -10.18
N ILE A 145 16.51 19.19 -10.58
CA ILE A 145 16.36 18.76 -11.99
C ILE A 145 15.36 17.61 -12.08
N ILE A 146 14.77 17.45 -13.25
CA ILE A 146 13.86 16.34 -13.56
C ILE A 146 14.57 15.42 -14.53
N VAL A 147 14.69 14.15 -14.17
CA VAL A 147 15.43 13.13 -14.92
C VAL A 147 14.50 11.94 -15.17
N PRO A 148 14.56 11.29 -16.35
CA PRO A 148 13.84 10.04 -16.58
C PRO A 148 14.26 8.96 -15.56
N THR A 149 13.30 8.19 -15.06
CA THR A 149 13.55 7.10 -14.10
C THR A 149 14.56 6.05 -14.63
N THR A 150 14.59 5.88 -15.97
CA THR A 150 15.53 4.95 -16.66
C THR A 150 16.98 5.39 -16.62
N ASP A 151 17.23 6.68 -16.37
CA ASP A 151 18.54 7.28 -16.39
C ASP A 151 19.16 7.42 -14.99
N LEU A 152 18.48 6.87 -13.99
CA LEU A 152 18.92 6.84 -12.60
C LEU A 152 19.26 5.41 -12.17
N ALA A 153 20.36 5.25 -11.44
CA ALA A 153 20.76 4.02 -10.78
C ALA A 153 20.97 4.26 -9.28
N SER A 154 20.49 3.33 -8.46
CA SER A 154 20.79 3.30 -7.04
C SER A 154 22.10 2.53 -6.82
N GLU A 155 23.06 3.12 -6.14
CA GLU A 155 24.29 2.43 -5.75
C GLU A 155 24.06 1.41 -4.63
N PHE A 156 22.99 1.56 -3.88
CA PHE A 156 22.64 0.71 -2.76
C PHE A 156 21.34 -0.05 -3.00
N ARG A 157 21.43 -1.17 -3.70
CA ARG A 157 20.40 -2.21 -3.55
C ARG A 157 20.67 -2.93 -2.23
N ALA A 158 20.18 -2.37 -1.12
CA ALA A 158 20.20 -3.08 0.15
C ALA A 158 19.55 -4.46 -0.04
N PRO A 159 20.20 -5.56 0.37
CA PRO A 159 19.62 -6.89 0.26
C PRO A 159 18.28 -6.91 1.02
N PRO A 160 17.29 -7.66 0.53
CA PRO A 160 15.99 -7.73 1.19
C PRO A 160 16.19 -8.18 2.63
N ARG A 161 15.62 -7.44 3.58
CA ARG A 161 15.72 -7.61 5.04
C ARG A 161 15.23 -8.97 5.58
N ASN A 162 15.11 -10.00 4.75
CA ASN A 162 14.47 -11.26 5.09
C ASN A 162 15.44 -12.42 5.41
N ARG A 163 16.75 -12.16 5.61
CA ARG A 163 17.72 -13.23 5.98
C ARG A 163 18.15 -13.28 7.46
N LEU A 164 17.70 -12.34 8.30
CA LEU A 164 18.15 -12.31 9.72
C LEU A 164 17.24 -13.08 10.69
N ARG A 165 16.12 -13.66 10.24
CA ARG A 165 15.24 -14.44 11.13
C ARG A 165 15.54 -15.94 11.18
N LYS A 166 16.29 -16.50 10.21
CA LYS A 166 16.59 -17.95 10.20
C LYS A 166 17.85 -18.35 10.92
N THR A 167 18.75 -17.43 11.25
CA THR A 167 20.05 -17.77 11.88
C THR A 167 19.98 -17.77 13.41
N ARG A 168 18.97 -17.15 14.02
CA ARG A 168 18.81 -17.17 15.49
C ARG A 168 18.14 -18.44 16.03
N GLU A 169 17.30 -19.11 15.25
CA GLU A 169 16.65 -20.35 15.69
C GLU A 169 17.55 -21.61 15.56
N ALA A 170 18.52 -21.58 14.66
CA ALA A 170 19.47 -22.68 14.52
C ALA A 170 20.55 -22.70 15.64
N SER A 171 20.90 -21.52 16.21
CA SER A 171 21.92 -21.41 17.28
C SER A 171 21.41 -21.86 18.65
N ILE A 172 20.10 -21.79 18.88
CA ILE A 172 19.48 -22.17 20.17
C ILE A 172 19.29 -23.68 20.26
N ARG A 173 19.16 -24.40 19.14
CA ARG A 173 19.03 -25.87 19.14
C ARG A 173 20.34 -26.63 19.34
N GLN A 174 21.51 -26.01 19.15
CA GLN A 174 22.81 -26.69 19.36
C GLN A 174 23.38 -26.52 20.77
N GLN A 175 22.87 -25.62 21.60
CA GLN A 175 23.30 -25.44 22.99
C GLN A 175 22.47 -26.24 24.02
N GLY A 176 21.33 -26.83 23.61
CA GLY A 176 20.46 -27.62 24.51
C GLY A 176 20.80 -29.12 24.60
N ALA A 177 21.82 -29.61 23.89
CA ALA A 177 22.09 -31.06 23.79
C ALA A 177 23.39 -31.53 24.51
N ARG A 178 23.97 -30.71 25.38
CA ARG A 178 25.22 -31.07 26.09
C ARG A 178 25.13 -30.87 27.60
N THR A 179 24.09 -31.39 28.23
CA THR A 179 24.12 -31.57 29.70
C THR A 179 23.02 -32.56 30.05
N PHE A 180 23.32 -33.84 29.97
CA PHE A 180 22.73 -34.90 30.80
C PHE A 180 23.35 -36.25 30.40
N ALA A 181 24.47 -36.61 31.02
CA ALA A 181 24.89 -37.97 31.21
C ALA A 181 26.07 -38.03 32.22
N GLU A 182 25.77 -38.12 33.49
CA GLU A 182 26.65 -38.78 34.43
C GLU A 182 25.83 -39.84 35.20
N PRO A 183 26.30 -41.11 35.20
CA PRO A 183 25.60 -42.17 35.95
C PRO A 183 26.10 -42.23 37.39
N CYS A 184 25.16 -42.25 38.30
CA CYS A 184 25.33 -42.54 39.71
C CYS A 184 25.77 -44.00 39.86
N ARG A 185 26.92 -44.30 40.51
CA ARG A 185 27.33 -45.63 40.99
C ARG A 185 26.86 -45.85 42.43
N PRO A 186 26.36 -47.01 42.78
CA PRO A 186 25.98 -47.33 44.16
C PRO A 186 27.20 -47.79 44.97
N ASN A 187 27.15 -47.46 46.24
CA ASN A 187 27.87 -48.16 47.30
C ASN A 187 26.86 -48.71 48.24
#